data_c598af16bec695b1adbcd450a6322f1a
#
_entry.id   c598af16bec695b1adbcd450a6322f1a
#
_cell.length_a   1.000
_cell.length_b   1.000
_cell.length_c   1.000
_cell.angle_alpha   90.00
_cell.angle_beta   90.00
_cell.angle_gamma   90.00
#
_symmetry.space_group_name_H-M   'P 1'
#
loop_
_entity.id
_entity.type
_entity.pdbx_description
1 polymer ?
#
loop_
_entity_poly.entity_id
_entity_poly.type
_entity_poly.pdbx_seq_one_letter_code
_entity_poly.pdbx_strand_id
1 'polypeptide(L)'
;MIDELQFPFLSEKDHVISLVGGGGKTTLMYNMAAHCARKGWRVLAATTTHIQQPPGEVFAQTDADLFRLWERGSYAVAGTTAPGGKLTAPPQEQLERWMAIADLVLIEADGAKRMPCKAPAAHEPVLLPQCDIVLAVAGASALEKPLEEVCFRAELAGPLLHVPGNTLLTPALLAKLLASEAGGRKAVGSRRFYAVINQVDTDERTALARQTAELLKKQYGVPCVLTHFEEGERA
;
A
#
# COMPACT_ATOMS: atom_id res chain seq x y z
N MET A 1 -13.24 -7.42 3.18
CA MET A 1 -13.68 -6.23 3.98
C MET A 1 -12.56 -5.80 4.91
N ILE A 2 -12.35 -4.48 5.14
CA ILE A 2 -11.37 -3.97 6.12
C ILE A 2 -11.87 -4.26 7.54
N ASP A 3 -10.97 -4.80 8.37
CA ASP A 3 -11.22 -5.12 9.78
C ASP A 3 -10.34 -4.24 10.67
N GLU A 4 -10.96 -3.40 11.51
CA GLU A 4 -10.23 -2.48 12.41
C GLU A 4 -9.45 -3.20 13.52
N LEU A 5 -9.80 -4.43 13.86
CA LEU A 5 -8.99 -5.24 14.77
C LEU A 5 -7.60 -5.56 14.18
N GLN A 6 -7.54 -5.69 12.85
CA GLN A 6 -6.29 -5.90 12.13
C GLN A 6 -5.58 -4.59 11.77
N PHE A 7 -6.34 -3.50 11.57
CA PHE A 7 -5.85 -2.15 11.28
C PHE A 7 -6.26 -1.17 12.38
N PRO A 8 -5.71 -1.29 13.61
CA PRO A 8 -6.19 -0.52 14.76
C PRO A 8 -6.07 1.00 14.59
N PHE A 9 -5.16 1.46 13.75
CA PHE A 9 -5.01 2.87 13.42
C PHE A 9 -6.18 3.45 12.60
N LEU A 10 -7.08 2.63 12.05
CA LEU A 10 -8.30 3.11 11.38
C LEU A 10 -9.47 3.39 12.36
N SER A 11 -9.25 3.21 13.66
CA SER A 11 -10.19 3.66 14.70
C SER A 11 -9.99 5.13 15.08
N GLU A 12 -8.86 5.75 14.72
CA GLU A 12 -8.47 7.12 15.05
C GLU A 12 -8.30 7.96 13.78
N LYS A 13 -8.59 9.26 13.88
CA LYS A 13 -8.39 10.24 12.80
C LYS A 13 -6.97 10.80 12.80
N ASP A 14 -6.69 11.69 11.84
CA ASP A 14 -5.48 12.49 11.72
C ASP A 14 -4.21 11.65 11.37
N HIS A 15 -4.38 10.52 10.67
CA HIS A 15 -3.27 9.74 10.16
C HIS A 15 -2.96 10.02 8.69
N VAL A 16 -1.66 10.03 8.37
CA VAL A 16 -1.11 10.03 7.02
C VAL A 16 -0.40 8.69 6.79
N ILE A 17 -1.06 7.80 6.07
CA ILE A 17 -0.62 6.42 5.86
C ILE A 17 -0.03 6.28 4.47
N SER A 18 1.20 5.82 4.35
CA SER A 18 1.84 5.51 3.07
C SER A 18 1.86 4.01 2.80
N LEU A 19 1.47 3.62 1.59
CA LEU A 19 1.53 2.24 1.11
C LEU A 19 2.72 2.10 0.16
N VAL A 20 3.58 1.12 0.44
CA VAL A 20 4.79 0.80 -0.35
C VAL A 20 4.79 -0.67 -0.75
N GLY A 21 5.62 -1.06 -1.73
CA GLY A 21 5.75 -2.46 -2.14
C GLY A 21 4.89 -2.85 -3.35
N GLY A 22 4.36 -4.07 -3.38
CA GLY A 22 3.59 -4.64 -4.50
C GLY A 22 2.30 -5.33 -4.04
N GLY A 23 1.68 -6.15 -4.92
CA GLY A 23 0.59 -7.04 -4.51
C GLY A 23 -0.76 -6.39 -4.20
N GLY A 24 -1.09 -5.24 -4.82
CA GLY A 24 -2.43 -4.64 -4.73
C GLY A 24 -2.56 -3.47 -3.76
N LYS A 25 -1.52 -2.62 -3.64
CA LYS A 25 -1.56 -1.37 -2.84
C LYS A 25 -2.78 -0.50 -3.14
N THR A 26 -3.02 -0.22 -4.41
CA THR A 26 -4.14 0.63 -4.84
C THR A 26 -5.49 0.07 -4.40
N THR A 27 -5.69 -1.25 -4.54
CA THR A 27 -6.90 -1.93 -4.07
C THR A 27 -7.05 -1.81 -2.56
N LEU A 28 -5.99 -2.08 -1.80
CA LEU A 28 -5.99 -1.93 -0.34
C LEU A 28 -6.30 -0.48 0.06
N MET A 29 -5.63 0.49 -0.57
CA MET A 29 -5.83 1.93 -0.32
C MET A 29 -7.29 2.35 -0.51
N TYR A 30 -7.92 1.97 -1.62
CA TYR A 30 -9.30 2.33 -1.89
C TYR A 30 -10.29 1.62 -0.98
N ASN A 31 -10.05 0.35 -0.61
CA ASN A 31 -10.88 -0.34 0.36
C ASN A 31 -10.80 0.28 1.76
N MET A 32 -9.60 0.70 2.20
CA MET A 32 -9.43 1.47 3.45
C MET A 32 -10.14 2.81 3.36
N ALA A 33 -9.99 3.52 2.24
CA ALA A 33 -10.64 4.81 2.01
C ALA A 33 -12.18 4.68 2.06
N ALA A 34 -12.73 3.72 1.34
CA ALA A 34 -14.18 3.48 1.34
C ALA A 34 -14.70 3.05 2.72
N HIS A 35 -13.93 2.25 3.48
CA HIS A 35 -14.29 1.85 4.84
C HIS A 35 -14.42 3.08 5.75
N CYS A 36 -13.41 3.95 5.78
CA CYS A 36 -13.40 5.13 6.64
C CYS A 36 -14.42 6.21 6.17
N ALA A 37 -14.63 6.36 4.86
CA ALA A 37 -15.65 7.27 4.34
C ALA A 37 -17.07 6.86 4.80
N ARG A 38 -17.39 5.55 4.85
CA ARG A 38 -18.66 5.05 5.42
C ARG A 38 -18.83 5.36 6.91
N LYS A 39 -17.76 5.65 7.64
CA LYS A 39 -17.78 6.14 9.04
C LYS A 39 -18.02 7.65 9.11
N GLY A 40 -18.20 8.33 7.97
CA GLY A 40 -18.38 9.77 7.90
C GLY A 40 -17.07 10.56 7.98
N TRP A 41 -15.91 9.91 7.71
CA TRP A 41 -14.62 10.60 7.68
C TRP A 41 -14.35 11.25 6.33
N ARG A 42 -13.68 12.39 6.36
CA ARG A 42 -13.12 13.06 5.18
C ARG A 42 -11.82 12.36 4.80
N VAL A 43 -11.90 11.47 3.80
CA VAL A 43 -10.76 10.65 3.40
C VAL A 43 -10.19 11.16 2.08
N LEU A 44 -8.87 11.39 2.07
CA LEU A 44 -8.09 11.77 0.90
C LEU A 44 -7.15 10.62 0.52
N ALA A 45 -7.24 10.13 -0.71
CA ALA A 45 -6.28 9.21 -1.31
C ALA A 45 -5.47 9.93 -2.39
N ALA A 46 -4.17 9.68 -2.48
CA ALA A 46 -3.29 10.28 -3.48
C ALA A 46 -2.08 9.38 -3.78
N THR A 47 -1.20 9.84 -4.65
CA THR A 47 0.07 9.17 -4.94
C THR A 47 1.21 10.17 -5.02
N THR A 48 2.41 9.73 -4.69
CA THR A 48 3.65 10.47 -4.96
C THR A 48 4.36 9.97 -6.24
N THR A 49 3.74 8.99 -6.94
CA THR A 49 4.31 8.39 -8.16
C THR A 49 3.26 8.36 -9.28
N HIS A 50 2.90 7.17 -9.76
CA HIS A 50 1.88 6.98 -10.79
C HIS A 50 0.96 5.84 -10.35
N ILE A 51 -0.34 6.12 -10.30
CA ILE A 51 -1.38 5.10 -10.09
C ILE A 51 -2.31 5.03 -11.29
N GLN A 52 -3.08 3.93 -11.38
CA GLN A 52 -4.19 3.85 -12.32
C GLN A 52 -5.24 4.90 -11.92
N GLN A 53 -5.79 5.61 -12.90
CA GLN A 53 -6.89 6.55 -12.64
C GLN A 53 -8.08 5.78 -12.02
N PRO A 54 -8.63 6.25 -10.90
CA PRO A 54 -9.82 5.65 -10.30
C PRO A 54 -11.05 5.90 -11.18
N PRO A 55 -12.19 5.25 -10.89
CA PRO A 55 -13.47 5.65 -11.48
C PRO A 55 -13.72 7.15 -11.27
N GLY A 56 -14.31 7.82 -12.27
CA GLY A 56 -14.53 9.29 -12.25
C GLY A 56 -15.34 9.80 -11.07
N GLU A 57 -16.12 8.91 -10.44
CA GLU A 57 -17.00 9.22 -9.31
C GLU A 57 -16.27 9.61 -8.02
N VAL A 58 -14.97 9.24 -7.88
CA VAL A 58 -14.15 9.54 -6.68
C VAL A 58 -12.95 10.45 -6.98
N PHE A 59 -12.78 10.88 -8.23
CA PHE A 59 -11.67 11.73 -8.63
C PHE A 59 -11.95 13.20 -8.35
N ALA A 60 -11.07 13.85 -7.58
CA ALA A 60 -11.13 15.27 -7.25
C ALA A 60 -9.97 16.03 -7.93
N GLN A 61 -10.30 17.06 -8.70
CA GLN A 61 -9.35 17.99 -9.32
C GLN A 61 -9.40 19.37 -8.70
N THR A 62 -10.56 19.75 -8.14
CA THR A 62 -10.83 21.06 -7.55
C THR A 62 -11.30 20.93 -6.11
N ASP A 63 -11.23 22.04 -5.36
CA ASP A 63 -11.78 22.10 -4.00
C ASP A 63 -13.28 21.78 -3.99
N ALA A 64 -14.04 22.19 -5.04
CA ALA A 64 -15.45 21.89 -5.18
C ALA A 64 -15.71 20.38 -5.36
N ASP A 65 -14.86 19.67 -6.11
CA ASP A 65 -14.96 18.21 -6.25
C ASP A 65 -14.69 17.52 -4.92
N LEU A 66 -13.65 17.94 -4.19
CA LEU A 66 -13.28 17.40 -2.89
C LEU A 66 -14.44 17.48 -1.89
N PHE A 67 -14.99 18.68 -1.70
CA PHE A 67 -16.10 18.90 -0.77
C PHE A 67 -17.34 18.14 -1.18
N ARG A 68 -17.72 18.14 -2.46
CA ARG A 68 -18.86 17.39 -2.98
C ARG A 68 -18.74 15.89 -2.69
N LEU A 69 -17.54 15.31 -2.83
CA LEU A 69 -17.30 13.90 -2.53
C LEU A 69 -17.45 13.60 -1.05
N TRP A 70 -16.88 14.41 -0.17
CA TRP A 70 -16.99 14.24 1.27
C TRP A 70 -18.42 14.43 1.77
N GLU A 71 -19.17 15.40 1.24
CA GLU A 71 -20.59 15.62 1.56
C GLU A 71 -21.49 14.42 1.19
N ARG A 72 -21.12 13.67 0.15
CA ARG A 72 -21.80 12.42 -0.23
C ARG A 72 -21.37 11.21 0.60
N GLY A 73 -20.48 11.36 1.58
CA GLY A 73 -19.94 10.27 2.34
C GLY A 73 -18.97 9.37 1.53
N SER A 74 -18.36 9.91 0.47
CA SER A 74 -17.36 9.23 -0.34
C SER A 74 -15.94 9.66 0.04
N TYR A 75 -14.94 8.86 -0.35
CA TYR A 75 -13.55 9.30 -0.33
C TYR A 75 -13.22 10.10 -1.60
N ALA A 76 -12.15 10.90 -1.54
CA ALA A 76 -11.65 11.64 -2.69
C ALA A 76 -10.27 11.13 -3.10
N VAL A 77 -10.04 10.98 -4.41
CA VAL A 77 -8.72 10.65 -4.98
C VAL A 77 -8.16 11.91 -5.64
N ALA A 78 -7.04 12.39 -5.12
CA ALA A 78 -6.32 13.53 -5.66
C ALA A 78 -5.23 13.09 -6.64
N GLY A 79 -5.06 13.83 -7.73
CA GLY A 79 -4.00 13.59 -8.69
C GLY A 79 -4.08 14.50 -9.91
N THR A 80 -3.03 14.49 -10.69
CA THR A 80 -2.99 15.12 -12.01
C THR A 80 -3.06 14.04 -13.08
N THR A 81 -3.93 14.19 -14.06
CA THR A 81 -4.08 13.23 -15.16
C THR A 81 -2.79 13.11 -15.97
N ALA A 82 -2.39 11.88 -16.28
CA ALA A 82 -1.22 11.55 -17.06
C ALA A 82 -1.60 10.62 -18.24
N PRO A 83 -0.75 10.52 -19.28
CA PRO A 83 -1.00 9.61 -20.40
C PRO A 83 -1.25 8.18 -19.96
N GLY A 84 -2.08 7.44 -20.73
CA GLY A 84 -2.38 6.03 -20.49
C GLY A 84 -3.35 5.77 -19.32
N GLY A 85 -4.24 6.70 -18.99
CA GLY A 85 -5.25 6.55 -17.97
C GLY A 85 -4.65 6.45 -16.56
N LYS A 86 -3.60 7.21 -16.31
CA LYS A 86 -2.91 7.26 -15.00
C LYS A 86 -3.09 8.60 -14.33
N LEU A 87 -2.85 8.62 -13.03
CA LEU A 87 -2.65 9.83 -12.23
C LEU A 87 -1.21 9.89 -11.72
N THR A 88 -0.68 11.10 -11.69
CA THR A 88 0.53 11.48 -10.94
C THR A 88 0.15 12.23 -9.66
N ALA A 89 1.15 12.60 -8.86
CA ALA A 89 0.93 13.46 -7.71
C ALA A 89 0.17 14.73 -8.11
N PRO A 90 -0.77 15.21 -7.27
CA PRO A 90 -1.36 16.52 -7.44
C PRO A 90 -0.32 17.62 -7.18
N PRO A 91 -0.58 18.90 -7.55
CA PRO A 91 0.26 20.02 -7.15
C PRO A 91 0.50 20.02 -5.63
N GLN A 92 1.74 20.26 -5.21
CA GLN A 92 2.14 20.15 -3.80
C GLN A 92 1.28 21.02 -2.88
N GLU A 93 1.10 22.31 -3.22
CA GLU A 93 0.28 23.24 -2.42
C GLU A 93 -1.18 22.77 -2.28
N GLN A 94 -1.74 22.19 -3.33
CA GLN A 94 -3.10 21.63 -3.29
C GLN A 94 -3.15 20.42 -2.36
N LEU A 95 -2.18 19.49 -2.49
CA LEU A 95 -2.12 18.31 -1.62
C LEU A 95 -1.99 18.71 -0.15
N GLU A 96 -1.10 19.64 0.18
CA GLU A 96 -0.89 20.11 1.55
C GLU A 96 -2.17 20.75 2.14
N ARG A 97 -2.87 21.61 1.37
CA ARG A 97 -4.14 22.20 1.82
C ARG A 97 -5.21 21.14 2.07
N TRP A 98 -5.33 20.15 1.19
CA TRP A 98 -6.34 19.09 1.30
C TRP A 98 -6.02 18.11 2.44
N MET A 99 -4.75 17.80 2.64
CA MET A 99 -4.29 16.98 3.76
C MET A 99 -4.62 17.63 5.11
N ALA A 100 -4.47 18.97 5.21
CA ALA A 100 -4.72 19.70 6.46
C ALA A 100 -6.18 19.68 6.93
N ILE A 101 -7.12 19.36 6.05
CA ILE A 101 -8.56 19.32 6.35
C ILE A 101 -9.16 17.90 6.25
N ALA A 102 -8.36 16.90 5.87
CA ALA A 102 -8.78 15.51 5.83
C ALA A 102 -8.68 14.85 7.20
N ASP A 103 -9.59 13.93 7.52
CA ASP A 103 -9.53 13.12 8.73
C ASP A 103 -8.61 11.89 8.56
N LEU A 104 -8.35 11.47 7.32
CA LEU A 104 -7.43 10.39 6.96
C LEU A 104 -6.82 10.65 5.58
N VAL A 105 -5.51 10.47 5.48
CA VAL A 105 -4.77 10.57 4.21
C VAL A 105 -4.10 9.24 3.89
N LEU A 106 -4.32 8.73 2.68
CA LEU A 106 -3.73 7.50 2.18
C LEU A 106 -2.89 7.79 0.94
N ILE A 107 -1.61 7.43 0.95
CA ILE A 107 -0.66 7.74 -0.13
C ILE A 107 -0.05 6.46 -0.70
N GLU A 108 -0.21 6.22 -2.00
CA GLU A 108 0.62 5.22 -2.69
C GLU A 108 1.99 5.85 -3.00
N ALA A 109 3.03 5.39 -2.28
CA ALA A 109 4.34 6.07 -2.24
C ALA A 109 5.38 5.46 -3.20
N ASP A 110 5.03 4.40 -3.94
CA ASP A 110 5.90 3.79 -4.95
C ASP A 110 5.12 2.99 -6.00
N GLY A 111 5.73 2.76 -7.17
CA GLY A 111 5.15 1.92 -8.24
C GLY A 111 5.71 0.48 -8.20
N ALA A 112 4.90 -0.52 -8.54
CA ALA A 112 5.29 -1.93 -8.60
C ALA A 112 5.00 -2.63 -9.94
N LYS A 113 4.60 -1.91 -10.97
CA LYS A 113 4.21 -2.45 -12.30
C LYS A 113 3.25 -3.65 -12.21
N ARG A 114 2.31 -3.63 -11.27
CA ARG A 114 1.34 -4.70 -10.97
C ARG A 114 1.97 -6.02 -10.50
N MET A 115 3.26 -6.06 -10.19
CA MET A 115 3.89 -7.27 -9.64
C MET A 115 3.51 -7.46 -8.17
N PRO A 116 3.38 -8.71 -7.72
CA PRO A 116 2.93 -9.00 -6.35
C PRO A 116 3.99 -8.73 -5.29
N CYS A 117 5.26 -8.55 -5.67
CA CYS A 117 6.36 -8.27 -4.76
C CYS A 117 7.27 -7.20 -5.36
N LYS A 118 8.09 -6.54 -4.55
CA LYS A 118 8.98 -5.47 -5.00
C LYS A 118 10.18 -5.27 -4.07
N ALA A 119 11.34 -4.93 -4.65
CA ALA A 119 12.43 -4.24 -3.97
C ALA A 119 12.46 -2.76 -4.40
N PRO A 120 12.59 -1.80 -3.47
CA PRO A 120 12.58 -0.37 -3.80
C PRO A 120 13.89 0.06 -4.47
N ALA A 121 13.81 0.96 -5.46
CA ALA A 121 14.99 1.63 -6.03
C ALA A 121 15.59 2.65 -5.06
N ALA A 122 16.75 3.21 -5.41
CA ALA A 122 17.45 4.18 -4.55
C ALA A 122 16.57 5.39 -4.16
N HIS A 123 15.78 5.91 -5.10
CA HIS A 123 14.87 7.05 -4.93
C HIS A 123 13.48 6.70 -4.36
N GLU A 124 13.21 5.43 -4.07
CA GLU A 124 11.94 4.95 -3.52
C GLU A 124 12.10 4.42 -2.11
N PRO A 125 11.01 4.44 -1.31
CA PRO A 125 9.73 5.11 -1.55
C PRO A 125 9.83 6.64 -1.38
N VAL A 126 8.85 7.38 -1.93
CA VAL A 126 8.71 8.82 -1.71
C VAL A 126 7.66 9.04 -0.62
N LEU A 127 8.12 9.02 0.63
CA LEU A 127 7.28 9.26 1.81
C LEU A 127 7.15 10.77 2.07
N LEU A 128 5.92 11.22 2.33
CA LEU A 128 5.67 12.60 2.74
C LEU A 128 6.21 12.85 4.17
N PRO A 129 6.66 14.08 4.49
CA PRO A 129 7.11 14.40 5.85
C PRO A 129 6.05 14.14 6.92
N GLN A 130 4.78 14.35 6.60
CA GLN A 130 3.63 14.17 7.49
C GLN A 130 3.27 12.69 7.70
N CYS A 131 3.82 11.76 6.91
CA CYS A 131 3.54 10.34 7.04
C CYS A 131 3.91 9.83 8.44
N ASP A 132 2.97 9.20 9.13
CA ASP A 132 3.17 8.62 10.46
C ASP A 132 3.07 7.09 10.46
N ILE A 133 2.46 6.49 9.45
CA ILE A 133 2.31 5.03 9.30
C ILE A 133 2.74 4.59 7.91
N VAL A 134 3.52 3.52 7.84
CA VAL A 134 3.91 2.88 6.56
C VAL A 134 3.42 1.44 6.52
N LEU A 135 2.72 1.09 5.45
CA LEU A 135 2.25 -0.25 5.15
C LEU A 135 3.09 -0.83 4.00
N ALA A 136 3.93 -1.83 4.30
CA ALA A 136 4.66 -2.56 3.27
C ALA A 136 3.81 -3.72 2.77
N VAL A 137 3.34 -3.62 1.54
CA VAL A 137 2.39 -4.55 0.92
C VAL A 137 3.11 -5.55 0.01
N ALA A 138 2.75 -6.83 0.11
CA ALA A 138 3.09 -7.88 -0.84
C ALA A 138 1.88 -8.78 -1.10
N GLY A 139 1.82 -9.39 -2.28
CA GLY A 139 0.79 -10.38 -2.61
C GLY A 139 1.22 -11.79 -2.25
N ALA A 140 0.35 -12.56 -1.59
CA ALA A 140 0.58 -13.99 -1.34
C ALA A 140 0.79 -14.79 -2.63
N SER A 141 0.29 -14.27 -3.76
CA SER A 141 0.51 -14.85 -5.09
C SER A 141 1.98 -14.87 -5.56
N ALA A 142 2.87 -14.16 -4.85
CA ALA A 142 4.30 -14.22 -5.08
C ALA A 142 4.99 -15.44 -4.47
N LEU A 143 4.39 -16.03 -3.43
CA LEU A 143 4.99 -17.15 -2.69
C LEU A 143 5.11 -18.41 -3.56
N GLU A 144 6.17 -19.17 -3.32
CA GLU A 144 6.55 -20.40 -4.04
C GLU A 144 6.70 -20.23 -5.56
N LYS A 145 7.07 -19.01 -6.00
CA LYS A 145 7.40 -18.70 -7.39
C LYS A 145 8.81 -18.12 -7.50
N PRO A 146 9.48 -18.24 -8.67
CA PRO A 146 10.79 -17.65 -8.89
C PRO A 146 10.79 -16.13 -8.61
N LEU A 147 11.76 -15.65 -7.85
CA LEU A 147 11.88 -14.25 -7.46
C LEU A 147 11.85 -13.31 -8.67
N GLU A 148 12.53 -13.68 -9.76
CA GLU A 148 12.61 -12.89 -10.99
C GLU A 148 11.27 -12.74 -11.73
N GLU A 149 10.34 -13.68 -11.53
CA GLU A 149 9.01 -13.64 -12.15
C GLU A 149 7.99 -12.81 -11.37
N VAL A 150 8.19 -12.68 -10.04
CA VAL A 150 7.18 -12.11 -9.14
C VAL A 150 7.61 -10.84 -8.43
N CYS A 151 8.88 -10.49 -8.47
CA CYS A 151 9.42 -9.33 -7.76
C CYS A 151 9.83 -8.22 -8.74
N PHE A 152 9.15 -7.08 -8.66
CA PHE A 152 9.60 -5.89 -9.39
C PHE A 152 10.97 -5.46 -8.86
N ARG A 153 11.97 -5.39 -9.73
CA ARG A 153 13.39 -5.21 -9.44
C ARG A 153 14.00 -6.40 -8.67
N ALA A 154 13.79 -7.60 -9.20
CA ALA A 154 14.40 -8.82 -8.68
C ALA A 154 15.95 -8.71 -8.62
N GLU A 155 16.56 -7.92 -9.52
CA GLU A 155 17.98 -7.60 -9.54
C GLU A 155 18.46 -6.85 -8.28
N LEU A 156 17.55 -6.19 -7.56
CA LEU A 156 17.84 -5.58 -6.25
C LEU A 156 17.46 -6.52 -5.10
N ALA A 157 16.39 -7.29 -5.26
CA ALA A 157 15.90 -8.23 -4.25
C ALA A 157 16.87 -9.41 -4.04
N GLY A 158 17.43 -9.98 -5.12
CA GLY A 158 18.33 -11.12 -5.07
C GLY A 158 19.56 -10.87 -4.17
N PRO A 159 20.35 -9.81 -4.41
CA PRO A 159 21.47 -9.43 -3.52
C PRO A 159 21.05 -9.16 -2.07
N LEU A 160 19.92 -8.48 -1.85
CA LEU A 160 19.40 -8.21 -0.51
C LEU A 160 19.06 -9.51 0.25
N LEU A 161 18.50 -10.48 -0.45
CA LEU A 161 18.11 -11.77 0.12
C LEU A 161 19.26 -12.78 0.16
N HIS A 162 20.36 -12.52 -0.57
CA HIS A 162 21.49 -13.43 -0.83
C HIS A 162 21.08 -14.70 -1.59
N VAL A 163 20.25 -14.53 -2.62
CA VAL A 163 19.77 -15.63 -3.47
C VAL A 163 19.78 -15.24 -4.96
N PRO A 164 19.95 -16.19 -5.88
CA PRO A 164 19.76 -15.96 -7.31
C PRO A 164 18.28 -15.69 -7.66
N GLY A 165 18.04 -15.08 -8.83
CA GLY A 165 16.69 -14.69 -9.28
C GLY A 165 15.71 -15.85 -9.48
N ASN A 166 16.21 -17.03 -9.86
CA ASN A 166 15.39 -18.24 -10.04
C ASN A 166 15.02 -18.95 -8.72
N THR A 167 15.43 -18.44 -7.56
CA THR A 167 15.05 -18.98 -6.25
C THR A 167 13.57 -18.75 -6.00
N LEU A 168 12.88 -19.78 -5.52
CA LEU A 168 11.48 -19.65 -5.12
C LEU A 168 11.36 -18.72 -3.91
N LEU A 169 10.44 -17.76 -3.98
CA LEU A 169 10.18 -16.83 -2.90
C LEU A 169 9.43 -17.51 -1.75
N THR A 170 10.18 -18.06 -0.81
CA THR A 170 9.62 -18.72 0.37
C THR A 170 9.05 -17.73 1.39
N PRO A 171 8.20 -18.16 2.33
CA PRO A 171 7.75 -17.32 3.46
C PRO A 171 8.87 -16.61 4.20
N ALA A 172 10.01 -17.29 4.41
CA ALA A 172 11.17 -16.71 5.10
C ALA A 172 11.84 -15.60 4.26
N LEU A 173 11.97 -15.77 2.96
CA LEU A 173 12.54 -14.76 2.06
C LEU A 173 11.62 -13.56 1.93
N LEU A 174 10.30 -13.76 1.84
CA LEU A 174 9.34 -12.66 1.80
C LEU A 174 9.34 -11.88 3.12
N ALA A 175 9.36 -12.56 4.27
CA ALA A 175 9.46 -11.91 5.58
C ALA A 175 10.74 -11.07 5.70
N LYS A 176 11.89 -11.60 5.27
CA LYS A 176 13.16 -10.88 5.22
C LYS A 176 13.10 -9.65 4.31
N LEU A 177 12.51 -9.76 3.12
CA LEU A 177 12.37 -8.66 2.18
C LEU A 177 11.49 -7.53 2.76
N LEU A 178 10.34 -7.88 3.34
CA LEU A 178 9.43 -6.90 3.94
C LEU A 178 10.03 -6.21 5.17
N ALA A 179 10.77 -6.93 6.01
CA ALA A 179 11.37 -6.40 7.24
C ALA A 179 12.69 -5.65 7.01
N SER A 180 13.31 -5.76 5.84
CA SER A 180 14.64 -5.17 5.55
C SER A 180 14.57 -3.65 5.40
N GLU A 181 15.55 -2.94 5.99
CA GLU A 181 15.77 -1.50 5.79
C GLU A 181 16.18 -1.12 4.35
N ALA A 182 16.60 -2.08 3.55
CA ALA A 182 16.81 -1.92 2.10
C ALA A 182 15.62 -2.46 1.27
N GLY A 183 14.60 -3.01 1.92
CA GLY A 183 13.36 -3.58 1.35
C GLY A 183 12.12 -2.80 1.79
N GLY A 184 11.14 -3.53 2.31
CA GLY A 184 9.85 -2.96 2.73
C GLY A 184 9.94 -1.89 3.81
N ARG A 185 10.97 -1.93 4.67
CA ARG A 185 11.20 -0.97 5.75
C ARG A 185 12.03 0.24 5.35
N LYS A 186 12.38 0.36 4.08
CA LYS A 186 13.23 1.46 3.60
C LYS A 186 12.58 2.83 3.87
N ALA A 187 13.38 3.74 4.43
CA ALA A 187 13.00 5.11 4.76
C ALA A 187 11.87 5.24 5.81
N VAL A 188 11.49 4.16 6.51
CA VAL A 188 10.43 4.20 7.54
C VAL A 188 10.82 5.09 8.72
N GLY A 189 12.07 5.01 9.20
CA GLY A 189 12.55 5.79 10.34
C GLY A 189 11.75 5.46 11.62
N SER A 190 11.27 6.50 12.31
CA SER A 190 10.49 6.39 13.55
C SER A 190 8.98 6.16 13.34
N ARG A 191 8.50 6.07 12.10
CA ARG A 191 7.09 5.88 11.78
C ARG A 191 6.60 4.50 12.23
N ARG A 192 5.32 4.38 12.54
CA ARG A 192 4.70 3.06 12.75
C ARG A 192 4.78 2.25 11.46
N PHE A 193 5.11 0.98 11.58
CA PHE A 193 5.33 0.10 10.43
C PHE A 193 4.55 -1.18 10.56
N TYR A 194 3.85 -1.56 9.49
CA TYR A 194 3.11 -2.80 9.36
C TYR A 194 3.43 -3.46 8.02
N ALA A 195 3.56 -4.77 8.02
CA ALA A 195 3.51 -5.56 6.80
C ALA A 195 2.06 -5.93 6.48
N VAL A 196 1.71 -5.95 5.19
CA VAL A 196 0.41 -6.44 4.72
C VAL A 196 0.64 -7.48 3.64
N ILE A 197 0.13 -8.69 3.84
CA ILE A 197 0.12 -9.74 2.82
C ILE A 197 -1.29 -9.80 2.26
N ASN A 198 -1.44 -9.32 1.04
CA ASN A 198 -2.69 -9.28 0.30
C ASN A 198 -2.84 -10.52 -0.60
N GLN A 199 -3.99 -10.69 -1.27
CA GLN A 199 -4.28 -11.81 -2.18
C GLN A 199 -4.28 -13.19 -1.47
N VAL A 200 -4.75 -13.21 -0.23
CA VAL A 200 -4.91 -14.44 0.57
C VAL A 200 -6.27 -15.08 0.23
N ASP A 201 -6.38 -15.59 -1.00
CA ASP A 201 -7.64 -15.99 -1.65
C ASP A 201 -7.77 -17.52 -1.86
N THR A 202 -6.78 -18.31 -1.44
CA THR A 202 -6.80 -19.78 -1.43
C THR A 202 -6.27 -20.32 -0.11
N ASP A 203 -6.61 -21.58 0.22
CA ASP A 203 -6.10 -22.25 1.43
C ASP A 203 -4.57 -22.34 1.43
N GLU A 204 -3.96 -22.62 0.28
CA GLU A 204 -2.51 -22.69 0.11
C GLU A 204 -1.86 -21.33 0.40
N ARG A 205 -2.36 -20.25 -0.23
CA ARG A 205 -1.88 -18.88 0.02
C ARG A 205 -2.09 -18.45 1.47
N THR A 206 -3.20 -18.88 2.06
CA THR A 206 -3.50 -18.61 3.48
C THR A 206 -2.46 -19.26 4.39
N ALA A 207 -2.10 -20.51 4.16
CA ALA A 207 -1.07 -21.22 4.93
C ALA A 207 0.29 -20.54 4.83
N LEU A 208 0.74 -20.22 3.61
CA LEU A 208 2.02 -19.57 3.35
C LEU A 208 2.06 -18.11 3.91
N ALA A 209 0.96 -17.37 3.78
CA ALA A 209 0.84 -16.01 4.32
C ALA A 209 0.88 -16.01 5.86
N ARG A 210 0.22 -16.95 6.51
CA ARG A 210 0.28 -17.12 7.99
C ARG A 210 1.70 -17.45 8.44
N GLN A 211 2.38 -18.36 7.75
CA GLN A 211 3.78 -18.68 8.05
C GLN A 211 4.68 -17.43 7.90
N THR A 212 4.49 -16.63 6.84
CA THR A 212 5.22 -15.37 6.64
C THR A 212 4.93 -14.38 7.78
N ALA A 213 3.67 -14.23 8.18
CA ALA A 213 3.26 -13.33 9.27
C ALA A 213 3.86 -13.74 10.62
N GLU A 214 3.92 -15.04 10.90
CA GLU A 214 4.58 -15.55 12.11
C GLU A 214 6.09 -15.25 12.12
N LEU A 215 6.76 -15.43 10.98
CA LEU A 215 8.19 -15.12 10.85
C LEU A 215 8.44 -13.61 11.02
N LEU A 216 7.61 -12.75 10.40
CA LEU A 216 7.67 -11.30 10.59
C LEU A 216 7.56 -10.91 12.07
N LYS A 217 6.58 -11.48 12.78
CA LYS A 217 6.37 -11.22 14.21
C LYS A 217 7.51 -11.76 15.08
N LYS A 218 7.90 -13.04 14.91
CA LYS A 218 8.86 -13.71 15.78
C LYS A 218 10.30 -13.26 15.57
N GLN A 219 10.72 -13.04 14.31
CA GLN A 219 12.13 -12.74 13.98
C GLN A 219 12.41 -11.25 13.88
N TYR A 220 11.42 -10.45 13.45
CA TYR A 220 11.62 -9.03 13.11
C TYR A 220 10.79 -8.08 13.98
N GLY A 221 9.88 -8.60 14.83
CA GLY A 221 8.98 -7.77 15.64
C GLY A 221 8.00 -6.94 14.79
N VAL A 222 7.75 -7.33 13.55
CA VAL A 222 6.89 -6.59 12.60
C VAL A 222 5.47 -7.16 12.67
N PRO A 223 4.46 -6.33 13.01
CA PRO A 223 3.07 -6.74 12.91
C PRO A 223 2.68 -6.92 11.44
N CYS A 224 1.92 -7.98 11.16
CA CYS A 224 1.51 -8.33 9.82
C CYS A 224 0.00 -8.56 9.75
N VAL A 225 -0.63 -7.98 8.74
CA VAL A 225 -2.05 -8.12 8.43
C VAL A 225 -2.22 -8.95 7.16
N LEU A 226 -3.19 -9.86 7.17
CA LEU A 226 -3.55 -10.67 6.02
C LEU A 226 -4.85 -10.14 5.43
N THR A 227 -4.86 -9.88 4.12
CA THR A 227 -6.02 -9.30 3.41
C THR A 227 -6.37 -10.06 2.15
N HIS A 228 -7.67 -10.03 1.84
CA HIS A 228 -8.25 -10.53 0.61
C HIS A 228 -9.41 -9.61 0.20
N PHE A 229 -9.50 -9.29 -1.10
CA PHE A 229 -10.57 -8.51 -1.68
C PHE A 229 -11.13 -9.25 -2.90
N GLU A 230 -12.42 -9.52 -2.92
CA GLU A 230 -13.10 -10.14 -4.05
C GLU A 230 -13.12 -9.21 -5.28
N GLU A 231 -13.27 -9.78 -6.49
CA GLU A 231 -13.23 -8.99 -7.73
C GLU A 231 -14.34 -7.92 -7.83
N GLY A 232 -15.42 -8.07 -7.10
CA GLY A 232 -16.51 -7.07 -6.99
C GLY A 232 -16.31 -6.02 -5.89
N GLU A 233 -15.35 -6.21 -4.98
CA GLU A 233 -14.98 -5.26 -3.91
C GLU A 233 -13.86 -4.29 -4.33
N ARG A 234 -13.50 -4.27 -5.59
CA ARG A 234 -12.59 -3.25 -6.14
C ARG A 234 -13.34 -1.93 -6.20
N ALA A 235 -13.24 -1.16 -5.12
CA ALA A 235 -13.77 0.19 -5.01
C ALA A 235 -13.18 1.11 -6.07
#